data_1224776284afa96c3856d06142aec0c5
#
_entry.id   1224776284afa96c3856d06142aec0c5
#
_cell.length_a   1.000
_cell.length_b   1.000
_cell.length_c   1.000
_cell.angle_alpha   90.00
_cell.angle_beta   90.00
_cell.angle_gamma   90.00
#
_symmetry.space_group_name_H-M   'P 1'
#
loop_
_entity.id
_entity.type
_entity.pdbx_description
1 polymer ?
#
loop_
_entity_poly.entity_id
_entity_poly.type
_entity_poly.pdbx_seq_one_letter_code
_entity_poly.pdbx_strand_id
1 'polypeptide(L)'
;MDLKAKLRPFYVAKMLYEQTDEEHYLTIAQIMERLEKDYGISTSRGTVGDDIKALQELGVEIEVVPSTQKPFSLIGRRFDLPELKTLIDAVESARFIPEKKRAALVEKLGSLTSQHNTEKLVRNVDVENRLKADNEKIYYIMEALNDAINARKKVSFQYFTYNVRKEQKLKYDGYTYVFSPYKLIWNGDYYYVVGFSEKHKGIGSFRVDRIARCPIILDDDAVYPPKNFDLNVYLNSMFRMYNGQRKQIELVCSNDVMDAIIDKFGKDVHVLANDMKSFRAIIETSVGSVFYSWIFGFGGRVVIKSPEDVKDEYSGMVLNAAKSLRLFECGESENQTV
;
A
#
# COMPACT_ATOMS: atom_id res chain seq x y z
N MET A 1 33.50 -30.09 26.88
CA MET A 1 32.07 -29.79 26.98
C MET A 1 31.49 -29.85 25.57
N ASP A 2 30.56 -30.73 25.32
CA ASP A 2 30.03 -31.01 23.98
C ASP A 2 29.32 -29.76 23.44
N LEU A 3 29.62 -29.36 22.21
CA LEU A 3 29.01 -28.22 21.54
C LEU A 3 27.49 -28.39 21.47
N LYS A 4 27.01 -29.61 21.24
CA LYS A 4 25.59 -29.94 21.20
C LYS A 4 24.86 -29.59 22.50
N ALA A 5 25.51 -29.88 23.65
CA ALA A 5 24.95 -29.54 24.96
C ALA A 5 24.80 -28.04 25.19
N LYS A 6 25.69 -27.20 24.64
CA LYS A 6 25.62 -25.76 24.70
C LYS A 6 24.52 -25.18 23.80
N LEU A 7 24.22 -25.82 22.67
CA LEU A 7 23.20 -25.38 21.70
C LEU A 7 21.78 -25.85 22.08
N ARG A 8 21.64 -26.80 23.02
CA ARG A 8 20.34 -27.38 23.40
C ARG A 8 19.30 -26.31 23.80
N PRO A 9 19.60 -25.35 24.68
CA PRO A 9 18.61 -24.33 25.05
C PRO A 9 18.09 -23.54 23.84
N PHE A 10 18.94 -23.25 22.85
CA PHE A 10 18.57 -22.58 21.63
C PHE A 10 17.62 -23.44 20.76
N TYR A 11 17.84 -24.74 20.68
CA TYR A 11 16.93 -25.65 20.00
C TYR A 11 15.58 -25.75 20.71
N VAL A 12 15.61 -25.79 22.06
CA VAL A 12 14.36 -25.75 22.86
C VAL A 12 13.58 -24.47 22.58
N ALA A 13 14.25 -23.29 22.61
CA ALA A 13 13.62 -22.02 22.30
C ALA A 13 13.05 -22.00 20.88
N LYS A 14 13.81 -22.49 19.89
CA LYS A 14 13.37 -22.61 18.50
C LYS A 14 12.11 -23.47 18.36
N MET A 15 12.11 -24.65 18.97
CA MET A 15 10.95 -25.55 18.93
C MET A 15 9.71 -24.92 19.57
N LEU A 16 9.84 -24.28 20.73
CA LEU A 16 8.75 -23.57 21.37
C LEU A 16 8.24 -22.43 20.49
N TYR A 17 9.15 -21.66 19.88
CA TYR A 17 8.79 -20.57 18.99
C TYR A 17 8.03 -21.02 17.74
N GLU A 18 8.50 -22.09 17.08
CA GLU A 18 7.96 -22.54 15.80
C GLU A 18 6.71 -23.42 15.95
N GLN A 19 6.55 -24.14 17.06
CA GLN A 19 5.60 -25.23 17.17
C GLN A 19 4.57 -25.07 18.30
N THR A 20 4.64 -23.98 19.06
CA THR A 20 3.65 -23.71 20.11
C THR A 20 2.94 -22.39 19.91
N ASP A 21 1.72 -22.31 20.39
CA ASP A 21 0.86 -21.13 20.43
C ASP A 21 -0.23 -21.34 21.50
N GLU A 22 -1.29 -20.54 21.47
CA GLU A 22 -2.39 -20.57 22.43
C GLU A 22 -3.18 -21.90 22.43
N GLU A 23 -3.08 -22.69 21.33
CA GLU A 23 -3.80 -23.96 21.17
C GLU A 23 -2.86 -25.16 21.09
N HIS A 24 -1.56 -24.96 20.82
CA HIS A 24 -0.58 -25.99 20.59
C HIS A 24 0.57 -25.89 21.60
N TYR A 25 0.82 -27.01 22.28
CA TYR A 25 1.76 -27.08 23.40
C TYR A 25 2.74 -28.21 23.20
N LEU A 26 3.92 -28.13 23.81
CA LEU A 26 4.92 -29.20 23.85
C LEU A 26 5.20 -29.67 25.29
N THR A 27 5.11 -30.98 25.51
CA THR A 27 5.56 -31.61 26.76
C THR A 27 7.06 -31.77 26.74
N ILE A 28 7.69 -31.91 27.93
CA ILE A 28 9.12 -32.22 28.05
C ILE A 28 9.47 -33.50 27.28
N ALA A 29 8.61 -34.51 27.29
CA ALA A 29 8.85 -35.76 26.55
C ALA A 29 8.93 -35.53 25.03
N GLN A 30 8.01 -34.74 24.49
CA GLN A 30 8.03 -34.39 23.07
C GLN A 30 9.25 -33.52 22.69
N ILE A 31 9.65 -32.60 23.57
CA ILE A 31 10.87 -31.79 23.36
C ILE A 31 12.11 -32.73 23.33
N MET A 32 12.22 -33.66 24.27
CA MET A 32 13.31 -34.61 24.31
C MET A 32 13.37 -35.48 23.06
N GLU A 33 12.24 -36.06 22.65
CA GLU A 33 12.12 -36.86 21.42
C GLU A 33 12.61 -36.11 20.20
N ARG A 34 12.17 -34.84 20.02
CA ARG A 34 12.61 -34.00 18.90
C ARG A 34 14.08 -33.61 19.00
N LEU A 35 14.60 -33.33 20.19
CA LEU A 35 16.01 -33.05 20.38
C LEU A 35 16.88 -34.23 19.93
N GLU A 36 16.47 -35.44 20.22
CA GLU A 36 17.18 -36.64 19.79
C GLU A 36 17.04 -36.91 18.30
N LYS A 37 15.80 -36.88 17.79
CA LYS A 37 15.47 -37.16 16.39
C LYS A 37 16.08 -36.14 15.41
N ASP A 38 15.86 -34.84 15.67
CA ASP A 38 16.17 -33.78 14.71
C ASP A 38 17.60 -33.23 14.87
N TYR A 39 18.16 -33.30 16.10
CA TYR A 39 19.46 -32.69 16.42
C TYR A 39 20.48 -33.72 16.96
N GLY A 40 20.06 -34.97 17.21
CA GLY A 40 20.91 -35.98 17.77
C GLY A 40 21.39 -35.63 19.18
N ILE A 41 20.54 -35.02 20.00
CA ILE A 41 20.82 -34.58 21.37
C ILE A 41 20.00 -35.44 22.32
N SER A 42 20.65 -36.44 22.96
CA SER A 42 20.03 -37.18 24.04
C SER A 42 20.18 -36.41 25.35
N THR A 43 19.11 -36.30 26.13
CA THR A 43 19.06 -35.47 27.34
C THR A 43 18.05 -35.98 28.36
N SER A 44 18.08 -35.46 29.57
CA SER A 44 17.15 -35.81 30.65
C SER A 44 16.01 -34.79 30.81
N ARG A 45 14.89 -35.21 31.45
CA ARG A 45 13.76 -34.33 31.79
C ARG A 45 14.18 -33.12 32.64
N GLY A 46 15.06 -33.36 33.64
CA GLY A 46 15.54 -32.27 34.50
C GLY A 46 16.33 -31.24 33.72
N THR A 47 17.19 -31.68 32.82
CA THR A 47 18.02 -30.80 32.00
C THR A 47 17.17 -29.91 31.05
N VAL A 48 16.14 -30.47 30.42
CA VAL A 48 15.21 -29.68 29.59
C VAL A 48 14.41 -28.68 30.45
N GLY A 49 14.00 -29.09 31.65
CA GLY A 49 13.35 -28.22 32.62
C GLY A 49 14.24 -27.04 33.04
N ASP A 50 15.53 -27.29 33.25
CA ASP A 50 16.49 -26.22 33.58
C ASP A 50 16.74 -25.27 32.38
N ASP A 51 16.79 -25.81 31.16
CA ASP A 51 16.89 -24.98 29.94
C ASP A 51 15.68 -24.07 29.81
N ILE A 52 14.44 -24.55 30.05
CA ILE A 52 13.24 -23.76 29.99
C ILE A 52 13.26 -22.67 31.06
N LYS A 53 13.66 -22.96 32.30
CA LYS A 53 13.81 -21.95 33.36
C LYS A 53 14.82 -20.87 32.97
N ALA A 54 15.97 -21.27 32.43
CA ALA A 54 17.00 -20.34 31.98
C ALA A 54 16.47 -19.41 30.86
N LEU A 55 15.65 -19.92 29.93
CA LEU A 55 14.99 -19.13 28.92
C LEU A 55 13.98 -18.14 29.54
N GLN A 56 13.22 -18.56 30.55
CA GLN A 56 12.31 -17.67 31.29
C GLN A 56 13.07 -16.58 32.05
N GLU A 57 14.20 -16.91 32.68
CA GLU A 57 15.08 -15.93 33.34
C GLU A 57 15.67 -14.90 32.36
N LEU A 58 15.90 -15.29 31.08
CA LEU A 58 16.30 -14.40 30.01
C LEU A 58 15.15 -13.54 29.44
N GLY A 59 13.95 -13.68 29.98
CA GLY A 59 12.77 -12.89 29.57
C GLY A 59 11.96 -13.52 28.41
N VAL A 60 12.22 -14.81 28.07
CA VAL A 60 11.35 -15.52 27.13
C VAL A 60 10.05 -15.91 27.85
N GLU A 61 8.93 -15.42 27.36
CA GLU A 61 7.62 -15.65 27.98
C GLU A 61 7.09 -17.05 27.63
N ILE A 62 7.41 -18.01 28.49
CA ILE A 62 6.99 -19.41 28.36
C ILE A 62 5.97 -19.71 29.46
N GLU A 63 4.76 -20.07 29.04
CA GLU A 63 3.68 -20.50 29.95
C GLU A 63 3.72 -22.02 30.13
N VAL A 64 3.35 -22.43 31.36
CA VAL A 64 3.10 -23.84 31.69
C VAL A 64 1.60 -24.04 31.77
N VAL A 65 1.04 -24.82 30.86
CA VAL A 65 -0.41 -25.07 30.85
C VAL A 65 -0.75 -26.02 32.01
N PRO A 66 -1.76 -25.68 32.84
CA PRO A 66 -2.19 -26.51 33.96
C PRO A 66 -2.77 -27.85 33.49
N SER A 67 -1.97 -28.89 33.53
CA SER A 67 -2.37 -30.26 33.23
C SER A 67 -1.45 -31.24 33.93
N THR A 68 -1.81 -32.53 33.91
CA THR A 68 -0.94 -33.61 34.49
C THR A 68 0.43 -33.66 33.83
N GLN A 69 0.55 -33.33 32.56
CA GLN A 69 1.79 -33.36 31.79
C GLN A 69 2.56 -32.04 31.78
N LYS A 70 1.94 -30.96 32.26
CA LYS A 70 2.49 -29.61 32.32
C LYS A 70 3.20 -29.20 31.01
N PRO A 71 2.49 -29.15 29.87
CA PRO A 71 3.10 -28.75 28.61
C PRO A 71 3.41 -27.27 28.61
N PHE A 72 4.31 -26.86 27.72
CA PHE A 72 4.85 -25.53 27.58
C PHE A 72 4.37 -24.86 26.28
N SER A 73 4.10 -23.57 26.34
CA SER A 73 3.82 -22.72 25.20
C SER A 73 4.59 -21.42 25.29
N LEU A 74 5.08 -20.91 24.17
CA LEU A 74 5.62 -19.56 24.06
C LEU A 74 4.48 -18.59 23.76
N ILE A 75 4.25 -17.65 24.68
CA ILE A 75 3.12 -16.68 24.59
C ILE A 75 3.56 -15.27 24.19
N GLY A 76 4.71 -14.79 24.62
CA GLY A 76 5.22 -13.43 24.34
C GLY A 76 5.70 -13.25 22.92
N ARG A 77 4.77 -13.20 21.96
CA ARG A 77 5.12 -12.92 20.57
C ARG A 77 5.10 -11.43 20.29
N ARG A 78 5.96 -10.98 19.36
CA ARG A 78 6.11 -9.57 19.01
C ARG A 78 4.88 -9.00 18.30
N PHE A 79 4.15 -9.87 17.59
CA PHE A 79 2.91 -9.53 16.89
C PHE A 79 1.83 -10.53 17.30
N ASP A 80 0.62 -10.05 17.49
CA ASP A 80 -0.56 -10.91 17.63
C ASP A 80 -1.07 -11.37 16.25
N LEU A 81 -2.00 -12.34 16.23
CA LEU A 81 -2.53 -12.89 14.98
C LEU A 81 -3.28 -11.86 14.12
N PRO A 82 -4.14 -10.98 14.69
CA PRO A 82 -4.79 -9.91 13.93
C PRO A 82 -3.80 -8.94 13.29
N GLU A 83 -2.71 -8.59 13.97
CA GLU A 83 -1.66 -7.73 13.44
C GLU A 83 -0.94 -8.42 12.27
N LEU A 84 -0.52 -9.68 12.43
CA LEU A 84 0.09 -10.45 11.34
C LEU A 84 -0.84 -10.64 10.16
N LYS A 85 -2.14 -10.91 10.41
CA LYS A 85 -3.14 -10.99 9.36
C LYS A 85 -3.23 -9.69 8.57
N THR A 86 -3.27 -8.56 9.27
CA THR A 86 -3.29 -7.22 8.63
C THR A 86 -2.06 -6.99 7.77
N LEU A 87 -0.86 -7.35 8.27
CA LEU A 87 0.39 -7.22 7.51
C LEU A 87 0.41 -8.12 6.26
N ILE A 88 -0.03 -9.36 6.39
CA ILE A 88 -0.13 -10.31 5.27
C ILE A 88 -1.12 -9.79 4.23
N ASP A 89 -2.31 -9.36 4.64
CA ASP A 89 -3.33 -8.82 3.74
C ASP A 89 -2.85 -7.55 3.02
N ALA A 90 -2.11 -6.67 3.70
CA ALA A 90 -1.50 -5.50 3.10
C ALA A 90 -0.46 -5.89 2.01
N VAL A 91 0.39 -6.90 2.27
CA VAL A 91 1.36 -7.42 1.30
C VAL A 91 0.64 -8.08 0.12
N GLU A 92 -0.38 -8.89 0.39
CA GLU A 92 -1.15 -9.59 -0.65
C GLU A 92 -1.96 -8.64 -1.54
N SER A 93 -2.53 -7.57 -0.97
CA SER A 93 -3.30 -6.57 -1.71
C SER A 93 -2.44 -5.61 -2.52
N ALA A 94 -1.15 -5.51 -2.23
CA ALA A 94 -0.23 -4.58 -2.88
C ALA A 94 0.10 -5.01 -4.32
N ARG A 95 -0.50 -4.35 -5.32
CA ARG A 95 -0.32 -4.68 -6.76
C ARG A 95 1.10 -4.45 -7.28
N PHE A 96 1.86 -3.56 -6.65
CA PHE A 96 3.23 -3.25 -7.07
C PHE A 96 4.24 -4.33 -6.64
N ILE A 97 3.87 -5.24 -5.73
CA ILE A 97 4.75 -6.33 -5.27
C ILE A 97 4.66 -7.50 -6.25
N PRO A 98 5.77 -7.86 -6.93
CA PRO A 98 5.81 -9.03 -7.82
C PRO A 98 5.53 -10.34 -7.07
N GLU A 99 4.93 -11.31 -7.75
CA GLU A 99 4.49 -12.60 -7.20
C GLU A 99 5.53 -13.29 -6.32
N LYS A 100 6.75 -13.49 -6.86
CA LYS A 100 7.84 -14.16 -6.13
C LYS A 100 8.24 -13.43 -4.85
N LYS A 101 8.28 -12.09 -4.88
CA LYS A 101 8.63 -11.28 -3.72
C LYS A 101 7.52 -11.28 -2.68
N ARG A 102 6.27 -11.27 -3.13
CA ARG A 102 5.09 -11.36 -2.28
C ARG A 102 5.07 -12.68 -1.51
N ALA A 103 5.20 -13.83 -2.20
CA ALA A 103 5.26 -15.13 -1.57
C ALA A 103 6.37 -15.21 -0.51
N ALA A 104 7.58 -14.71 -0.84
CA ALA A 104 8.69 -14.65 0.11
C ALA A 104 8.43 -13.72 1.31
N LEU A 105 7.70 -12.61 1.13
CA LEU A 105 7.33 -11.72 2.22
C LEU A 105 6.27 -12.36 3.12
N VAL A 106 5.26 -13.00 2.55
CA VAL A 106 4.22 -13.73 3.30
C VAL A 106 4.84 -14.87 4.12
N GLU A 107 5.77 -15.63 3.54
CA GLU A 107 6.53 -16.67 4.25
C GLU A 107 7.31 -16.08 5.44
N LYS A 108 8.02 -14.96 5.23
CA LYS A 108 8.76 -14.28 6.31
C LYS A 108 7.83 -13.75 7.41
N LEU A 109 6.68 -13.16 7.05
CA LEU A 109 5.69 -12.73 8.03
C LEU A 109 5.11 -13.92 8.79
N GLY A 110 4.81 -15.03 8.10
CA GLY A 110 4.35 -16.26 8.71
C GLY A 110 5.37 -16.81 9.72
N SER A 111 6.68 -16.69 9.46
CA SER A 111 7.72 -17.15 10.39
C SER A 111 7.80 -16.36 11.71
N LEU A 112 7.04 -15.27 11.85
CA LEU A 112 6.91 -14.50 13.09
C LEU A 112 5.90 -15.12 14.08
N THR A 113 5.21 -16.17 13.71
CA THR A 113 4.29 -16.93 14.56
C THR A 113 4.55 -18.45 14.49
N SER A 114 3.70 -19.26 15.12
CA SER A 114 3.80 -20.72 15.03
C SER A 114 3.48 -21.22 13.60
N GLN A 115 3.97 -22.42 13.27
CA GLN A 115 3.63 -23.08 11.99
C GLN A 115 2.12 -23.28 11.84
N HIS A 116 1.42 -23.63 12.93
CA HIS A 116 -0.04 -23.81 12.95
C HIS A 116 -0.78 -22.51 12.66
N ASN A 117 -0.37 -21.42 13.27
CA ASN A 117 -0.93 -20.11 13.04
C ASN A 117 -0.60 -19.58 11.64
N THR A 118 0.60 -19.84 11.13
CA THR A 118 0.99 -19.51 9.75
C THR A 118 0.06 -20.18 8.75
N GLU A 119 -0.23 -21.47 8.92
CA GLU A 119 -1.17 -22.19 8.04
C GLU A 119 -2.58 -21.59 8.07
N LYS A 120 -3.08 -21.20 9.26
CA LYS A 120 -4.38 -20.51 9.40
C LYS A 120 -4.39 -19.16 8.67
N LEU A 121 -3.32 -18.38 8.82
CA LEU A 121 -3.19 -17.04 8.21
C LEU A 121 -3.14 -17.11 6.68
N VAL A 122 -2.39 -18.07 6.12
CA VAL A 122 -2.20 -18.19 4.66
C VAL A 122 -3.43 -18.78 3.96
N ARG A 123 -4.15 -19.73 4.57
CA ARG A 123 -5.36 -20.36 3.99
C ARG A 123 -6.51 -19.39 3.76
N ASN A 124 -6.57 -18.31 4.53
CA ASN A 124 -7.69 -17.35 4.51
C ASN A 124 -7.42 -16.10 3.66
N VAL A 125 -6.44 -16.15 2.77
CA VAL A 125 -6.11 -15.03 1.88
C VAL A 125 -6.65 -15.33 0.48
N ASP A 126 -7.90 -14.96 0.23
CA ASP A 126 -8.49 -14.90 -1.12
C ASP A 126 -8.13 -13.55 -1.75
N VAL A 127 -7.11 -13.52 -2.57
CA VAL A 127 -6.81 -12.36 -3.42
C VAL A 127 -7.48 -12.57 -4.77
N GLU A 128 -8.49 -11.74 -5.09
CA GLU A 128 -8.99 -11.62 -6.46
C GLU A 128 -7.82 -11.60 -7.46
N ASN A 129 -7.97 -12.29 -8.57
CA ASN A 129 -6.98 -12.43 -9.66
C ASN A 129 -6.72 -11.06 -10.32
N ARG A 130 -6.11 -10.13 -9.57
CA ARG A 130 -5.81 -8.76 -10.01
C ARG A 130 -4.55 -8.77 -10.86
N LEU A 131 -4.55 -8.00 -11.94
CA LEU A 131 -3.37 -7.78 -12.80
C LEU A 131 -2.19 -7.32 -11.95
N LYS A 132 -1.16 -8.15 -11.84
CA LYS A 132 0.01 -7.96 -10.99
C LYS A 132 1.15 -7.24 -11.75
N ALA A 133 1.94 -6.46 -11.05
CA ALA A 133 3.12 -5.84 -11.63
C ALA A 133 4.21 -6.90 -11.86
N ASP A 134 4.77 -6.93 -13.07
CA ASP A 134 5.83 -7.88 -13.47
C ASP A 134 7.24 -7.28 -13.28
N ASN A 135 7.35 -6.20 -12.52
CA ASN A 135 8.56 -5.39 -12.44
C ASN A 135 9.34 -5.66 -11.14
N GLU A 136 10.21 -6.68 -11.15
CA GLU A 136 11.13 -6.95 -10.03
C GLU A 136 12.09 -5.79 -9.72
N LYS A 137 12.27 -4.86 -10.67
CA LYS A 137 13.18 -3.71 -10.52
C LYS A 137 12.62 -2.63 -9.59
N ILE A 138 11.34 -2.67 -9.26
CA ILE A 138 10.68 -1.63 -8.45
C ILE A 138 11.37 -1.44 -7.09
N TYR A 139 11.86 -2.50 -6.47
CA TYR A 139 12.56 -2.44 -5.19
C TYR A 139 13.88 -1.67 -5.29
N TYR A 140 14.68 -1.93 -6.32
CA TYR A 140 15.94 -1.19 -6.56
C TYR A 140 15.67 0.26 -6.92
N ILE A 141 14.58 0.54 -7.65
CA ILE A 141 14.17 1.90 -7.96
C ILE A 141 13.76 2.64 -6.67
N MET A 142 12.98 1.98 -5.80
CA MET A 142 12.57 2.54 -4.51
C MET A 142 13.76 2.78 -3.59
N GLU A 143 14.72 1.86 -3.52
CA GLU A 143 15.96 1.98 -2.75
C GLU A 143 16.78 3.19 -3.24
N ALA A 144 17.06 3.29 -4.55
CA ALA A 144 17.80 4.41 -5.13
C ALA A 144 17.09 5.76 -4.89
N LEU A 145 15.76 5.80 -4.99
CA LEU A 145 14.99 7.01 -4.70
C LEU A 145 15.07 7.38 -3.20
N ASN A 146 15.01 6.39 -2.32
CA ASN A 146 15.11 6.60 -0.88
C ASN A 146 16.51 7.10 -0.49
N ASP A 147 17.55 6.52 -1.08
CA ASP A 147 18.94 6.98 -0.89
C ASP A 147 19.13 8.42 -1.36
N ALA A 148 18.58 8.77 -2.52
CA ALA A 148 18.61 10.14 -3.03
C ALA A 148 17.85 11.14 -2.12
N ILE A 149 16.70 10.74 -1.56
CA ILE A 149 15.94 11.53 -0.60
C ILE A 149 16.76 11.76 0.66
N ASN A 150 17.37 10.70 1.21
CA ASN A 150 18.18 10.78 2.42
C ASN A 150 19.46 11.62 2.22
N ALA A 151 20.10 11.47 1.07
CA ALA A 151 21.27 12.24 0.68
C ALA A 151 20.95 13.67 0.20
N ARG A 152 19.67 14.00 0.02
CA ARG A 152 19.20 15.29 -0.54
C ARG A 152 19.80 15.59 -1.91
N LYS A 153 19.87 14.58 -2.78
CA LYS A 153 20.44 14.68 -4.12
C LYS A 153 19.36 14.58 -5.19
N LYS A 154 19.65 15.19 -6.34
CA LYS A 154 18.82 15.00 -7.54
C LYS A 154 18.99 13.58 -8.08
N VAL A 155 18.00 13.12 -8.82
CA VAL A 155 18.06 11.89 -9.59
C VAL A 155 17.76 12.16 -11.04
N SER A 156 18.30 11.32 -11.91
CA SER A 156 17.93 11.29 -13.33
C SER A 156 17.34 9.93 -13.70
N PHE A 157 16.27 9.95 -14.49
CA PHE A 157 15.62 8.72 -14.97
C PHE A 157 14.82 8.96 -16.24
N GLN A 158 14.52 7.87 -16.95
CA GLN A 158 13.60 7.85 -18.08
C GLN A 158 12.25 7.26 -17.63
N TYR A 159 11.17 7.70 -18.24
CA TYR A 159 9.81 7.32 -17.89
C TYR A 159 9.10 6.69 -19.09
N PHE A 160 8.34 5.60 -18.89
CA PHE A 160 7.68 4.91 -19.99
C PHE A 160 6.16 4.90 -19.87
N THR A 161 5.50 4.65 -20.98
CA THR A 161 4.09 4.33 -21.12
C THR A 161 3.95 3.06 -21.96
N TYR A 162 2.77 2.46 -21.99
CA TYR A 162 2.48 1.35 -22.89
C TYR A 162 1.85 1.86 -24.19
N ASN A 163 2.24 1.27 -25.30
CA ASN A 163 1.57 1.44 -26.58
C ASN A 163 0.36 0.49 -26.71
N VAL A 164 -0.36 0.55 -27.84
CA VAL A 164 -1.51 -0.31 -28.15
C VAL A 164 -1.16 -1.80 -28.21
N ARG A 165 0.12 -2.14 -28.44
CA ARG A 165 0.63 -3.52 -28.43
C ARG A 165 1.08 -3.99 -27.06
N LYS A 166 0.85 -3.18 -26.01
CA LYS A 166 1.27 -3.42 -24.61
C LYS A 166 2.81 -3.43 -24.44
N GLU A 167 3.56 -2.84 -25.36
CA GLU A 167 5.01 -2.68 -25.27
C GLU A 167 5.36 -1.40 -24.54
N GLN A 168 6.43 -1.41 -23.74
CA GLN A 168 6.93 -0.23 -23.07
C GLN A 168 7.55 0.74 -24.08
N LYS A 169 7.03 1.95 -24.16
CA LYS A 169 7.57 3.04 -24.97
C LYS A 169 8.02 4.18 -24.07
N LEU A 170 9.26 4.62 -24.20
CA LEU A 170 9.77 5.77 -23.48
C LEU A 170 8.98 7.04 -23.86
N LYS A 171 8.58 7.81 -22.86
CA LYS A 171 7.91 9.10 -23.06
C LYS A 171 8.87 10.13 -23.64
N TYR A 172 8.33 10.99 -24.51
CA TYR A 172 9.07 12.10 -25.13
C TYR A 172 10.40 11.64 -25.75
N ASP A 173 10.35 10.58 -26.55
CA ASP A 173 11.48 10.00 -27.28
C ASP A 173 12.71 9.69 -26.41
N GLY A 174 12.46 9.21 -25.19
CA GLY A 174 13.51 8.84 -24.27
C GLY A 174 14.06 9.99 -23.43
N TYR A 175 13.28 11.05 -23.26
CA TYR A 175 13.68 12.18 -22.40
C TYR A 175 14.11 11.73 -21.02
N THR A 176 15.28 12.22 -20.58
CA THR A 176 15.80 11.97 -19.23
C THR A 176 15.33 13.08 -18.29
N TYR A 177 14.49 12.73 -17.34
CA TYR A 177 14.02 13.64 -16.30
C TYR A 177 15.12 13.87 -15.28
N VAL A 178 15.36 15.11 -14.91
CA VAL A 178 16.10 15.51 -13.71
C VAL A 178 15.07 15.91 -12.65
N PHE A 179 15.15 15.29 -11.49
CA PHE A 179 14.12 15.37 -10.46
C PHE A 179 14.75 15.44 -9.07
N SER A 180 14.22 16.31 -8.21
CA SER A 180 14.58 16.42 -6.80
C SER A 180 13.53 15.67 -5.97
N PRO A 181 13.78 14.43 -5.55
CA PRO A 181 12.79 13.63 -4.84
C PRO A 181 12.64 14.13 -3.41
N TYR A 182 11.39 14.22 -2.91
CA TYR A 182 11.09 14.65 -1.55
C TYR A 182 10.60 13.48 -0.69
N LYS A 183 9.70 12.68 -1.23
CA LYS A 183 9.11 11.55 -0.51
C LYS A 183 8.56 10.47 -1.44
N LEU A 184 8.68 9.21 -0.99
CA LEU A 184 7.96 8.09 -1.56
C LEU A 184 6.60 7.93 -0.87
N ILE A 185 5.55 7.69 -1.64
CA ILE A 185 4.17 7.63 -1.17
C ILE A 185 3.48 6.42 -1.79
N TRP A 186 2.86 5.62 -0.94
CA TRP A 186 1.96 4.57 -1.38
C TRP A 186 0.55 5.14 -1.45
N ASN A 187 -0.03 5.18 -2.64
CA ASN A 187 -1.40 5.64 -2.85
C ASN A 187 -2.15 4.66 -3.75
N GLY A 188 -3.17 4.05 -3.19
CA GLY A 188 -3.93 2.98 -3.86
C GLY A 188 -3.03 1.81 -4.23
N ASP A 189 -2.99 1.46 -5.51
CA ASP A 189 -2.28 0.28 -6.02
C ASP A 189 -0.79 0.52 -6.33
N TYR A 190 -0.27 1.76 -6.19
CA TYR A 190 1.05 2.13 -6.70
C TYR A 190 1.87 2.99 -5.74
N TYR A 191 3.19 2.87 -5.87
CA TYR A 191 4.12 3.83 -5.29
C TYR A 191 4.35 5.02 -6.22
N TYR A 192 4.42 6.18 -5.62
CA TYR A 192 4.73 7.46 -6.27
C TYR A 192 5.92 8.11 -5.58
N VAL A 193 6.76 8.78 -6.36
CA VAL A 193 7.74 9.73 -5.83
C VAL A 193 7.23 11.14 -6.07
N VAL A 194 7.14 11.93 -5.02
CA VAL A 194 6.80 13.36 -5.07
C VAL A 194 8.06 14.18 -4.95
N GLY A 195 8.17 15.25 -5.73
CA GLY A 195 9.34 16.12 -5.72
C GLY A 195 9.28 17.23 -6.76
N PHE A 196 10.37 17.95 -6.95
CA PHE A 196 10.46 19.02 -7.93
C PHE A 196 11.01 18.49 -9.27
N SER A 197 10.30 18.80 -10.34
CA SER A 197 10.68 18.42 -11.71
C SER A 197 11.32 19.59 -12.43
N GLU A 198 12.56 19.42 -12.87
CA GLU A 198 13.26 20.44 -13.69
C GLU A 198 12.56 20.68 -15.02
N LYS A 199 11.96 19.65 -15.61
CA LYS A 199 11.18 19.76 -16.87
C LYS A 199 9.95 20.63 -16.71
N HIS A 200 9.20 20.44 -15.62
CA HIS A 200 7.91 21.13 -15.41
C HIS A 200 8.05 22.38 -14.55
N LYS A 201 9.25 22.67 -14.02
CA LYS A 201 9.55 23.79 -13.12
C LYS A 201 8.58 23.89 -11.95
N GLY A 202 8.21 22.73 -11.39
CA GLY A 202 7.23 22.65 -10.31
C GLY A 202 7.22 21.31 -9.60
N ILE A 203 6.45 21.25 -8.51
CA ILE A 203 6.26 20.01 -7.75
C ILE A 203 5.33 19.08 -8.54
N GLY A 204 5.73 17.83 -8.65
CA GLY A 204 4.98 16.81 -9.35
C GLY A 204 5.22 15.43 -8.76
N SER A 205 4.53 14.46 -9.30
CA SER A 205 4.68 13.06 -8.92
C SER A 205 4.91 12.15 -10.12
N PHE A 206 5.69 11.09 -9.89
CA PHE A 206 5.90 10.03 -10.87
C PHE A 206 5.57 8.69 -10.22
N ARG A 207 4.89 7.81 -10.96
CA ARG A 207 4.70 6.41 -10.55
C ARG A 207 6.03 5.69 -10.63
N VAL A 208 6.42 5.03 -9.56
CA VAL A 208 7.72 4.36 -9.43
C VAL A 208 7.84 3.19 -10.41
N ASP A 209 6.75 2.43 -10.61
CA ASP A 209 6.68 1.31 -11.54
C ASP A 209 6.79 1.69 -13.03
N ARG A 210 6.69 2.99 -13.35
CA ARG A 210 6.85 3.55 -14.70
C ARG A 210 8.23 4.14 -14.96
N ILE A 211 9.12 4.11 -14.00
CA ILE A 211 10.52 4.46 -14.17
C ILE A 211 11.20 3.31 -14.93
N ALA A 212 11.81 3.62 -16.08
CA ALA A 212 12.27 2.60 -17.00
C ALA A 212 13.48 1.79 -16.51
N ARG A 213 14.38 2.46 -15.78
CA ARG A 213 15.60 1.88 -15.19
C ARG A 213 15.84 2.48 -13.81
N CYS A 214 16.70 1.83 -13.01
CA CYS A 214 17.12 2.36 -11.74
C CYS A 214 17.61 3.81 -11.91
N PRO A 215 17.08 4.77 -11.13
CA PRO A 215 17.50 6.17 -11.19
C PRO A 215 18.98 6.32 -10.89
N ILE A 216 19.62 7.26 -11.56
CA ILE A 216 21.01 7.65 -11.28
C ILE A 216 20.95 8.81 -10.30
N ILE A 217 21.60 8.67 -9.15
CA ILE A 217 21.77 9.74 -8.17
C ILE A 217 22.85 10.70 -8.73
N LEU A 218 22.52 11.98 -8.84
CA LEU A 218 23.42 13.01 -9.32
C LEU A 218 24.20 13.65 -8.18
N ASP A 219 25.33 14.28 -8.48
CA ASP A 219 26.10 15.05 -7.48
C ASP A 219 25.41 16.36 -7.07
N ASP A 220 24.47 16.84 -7.90
CA ASP A 220 23.70 18.05 -7.64
C ASP A 220 22.77 17.89 -6.44
N ASP A 221 22.73 18.94 -5.60
CA ASP A 221 21.81 19.00 -4.49
C ASP A 221 20.35 19.14 -4.96
N ALA A 222 19.44 18.46 -4.28
CA ALA A 222 18.02 18.54 -4.53
C ALA A 222 17.50 19.97 -4.26
N VAL A 223 16.58 20.43 -5.12
CA VAL A 223 15.83 21.67 -4.88
C VAL A 223 14.96 21.47 -3.63
N TYR A 224 15.09 22.34 -2.65
CA TYR A 224 14.27 22.27 -1.44
C TYR A 224 12.79 22.54 -1.75
N PRO A 225 11.87 21.88 -1.03
CA PRO A 225 10.47 22.23 -1.11
C PRO A 225 10.27 23.69 -0.63
N PRO A 226 9.29 24.41 -1.21
CA PRO A 226 8.94 25.76 -0.75
C PRO A 226 8.63 25.77 0.75
N LYS A 227 8.95 26.86 1.45
CA LYS A 227 8.75 26.97 2.92
C LYS A 227 7.32 26.65 3.37
N ASN A 228 6.33 26.93 2.53
CA ASN A 228 4.91 26.67 2.80
C ASN A 228 4.39 25.36 2.18
N PHE A 229 5.28 24.48 1.72
CA PHE A 229 4.87 23.20 1.15
C PHE A 229 4.53 22.23 2.27
N ASP A 230 3.24 21.95 2.41
CA ASP A 230 2.73 20.86 3.25
C ASP A 230 2.41 19.67 2.35
N LEU A 231 3.13 18.56 2.58
CA LEU A 231 2.95 17.34 1.81
C LEU A 231 1.55 16.74 2.01
N ASN A 232 1.01 16.78 3.23
CA ASN A 232 -0.31 16.22 3.52
C ASN A 232 -1.40 17.01 2.79
N VAL A 233 -1.29 18.32 2.82
CA VAL A 233 -2.18 19.22 2.06
C VAL A 233 -2.04 18.97 0.56
N TYR A 234 -0.82 18.77 0.05
CA TYR A 234 -0.58 18.42 -1.34
C TYR A 234 -1.22 17.07 -1.72
N LEU A 235 -1.06 16.04 -0.88
CA LEU A 235 -1.61 14.71 -1.11
C LEU A 235 -3.13 14.68 -1.05
N ASN A 236 -3.72 15.34 -0.07
CA ASN A 236 -5.18 15.42 0.09
C ASN A 236 -5.83 16.17 -1.07
N SER A 237 -5.10 17.13 -1.67
CA SER A 237 -5.60 17.88 -2.83
C SER A 237 -5.49 17.10 -4.15
N MET A 238 -4.74 16.01 -4.19
CA MET A 238 -4.56 15.23 -5.42
C MET A 238 -5.59 14.11 -5.54
N PHE A 239 -6.34 14.10 -6.61
CA PHE A 239 -7.18 12.97 -6.97
C PHE A 239 -6.31 11.83 -7.53
N ARG A 240 -6.11 10.77 -6.75
CA ARG A 240 -5.29 9.59 -7.13
C ARG A 240 -3.92 9.97 -7.74
N MET A 241 -3.22 10.94 -7.13
CA MET A 241 -1.90 11.42 -7.57
C MET A 241 -1.87 11.99 -9.00
N TYR A 242 -2.99 12.54 -9.47
CA TYR A 242 -3.07 13.22 -10.77
C TYR A 242 -2.73 14.70 -10.61
N ASN A 243 -1.73 15.19 -11.35
CA ASN A 243 -1.32 16.59 -11.35
C ASN A 243 -2.34 17.42 -12.15
N GLY A 244 -3.29 18.03 -11.46
CA GLY A 244 -4.20 19.04 -12.02
C GLY A 244 -3.99 20.39 -11.37
N GLN A 245 -4.59 21.44 -11.95
CA GLN A 245 -4.61 22.75 -11.33
C GLN A 245 -5.48 22.69 -10.06
N ARG A 246 -4.91 23.12 -8.93
CA ARG A 246 -5.62 23.16 -7.66
C ARG A 246 -6.64 24.28 -7.64
N LYS A 247 -7.89 23.96 -7.32
CA LYS A 247 -8.99 24.93 -7.26
C LYS A 247 -9.90 24.63 -6.08
N GLN A 248 -10.50 25.69 -5.54
CA GLN A 248 -11.62 25.57 -4.63
C GLN A 248 -12.90 25.35 -5.44
N ILE A 249 -13.66 24.35 -5.11
CA ILE A 249 -14.84 23.90 -5.84
C ILE A 249 -16.03 23.83 -4.88
N GLU A 250 -17.14 24.39 -5.29
CA GLU A 250 -18.42 24.23 -4.61
C GLU A 250 -19.22 23.14 -5.32
N LEU A 251 -19.59 22.11 -4.58
CA LEU A 251 -20.44 21.02 -5.04
C LEU A 251 -21.83 21.14 -4.43
N VAL A 252 -22.86 20.81 -5.21
CA VAL A 252 -24.21 20.52 -4.70
C VAL A 252 -24.37 19.01 -4.68
N CYS A 253 -24.67 18.44 -3.52
CA CYS A 253 -24.70 17.04 -3.26
C CYS A 253 -26.06 16.62 -2.68
N SER A 254 -26.63 15.51 -3.16
CA SER A 254 -27.77 14.88 -2.50
C SER A 254 -27.39 14.38 -1.11
N ASN A 255 -28.32 14.37 -0.15
CA ASN A 255 -28.02 14.00 1.23
C ASN A 255 -27.48 12.54 1.38
N ASP A 256 -27.88 11.65 0.51
CA ASP A 256 -27.48 10.23 0.49
C ASP A 256 -26.02 9.99 0.07
N VAL A 257 -25.31 11.02 -0.42
CA VAL A 257 -23.89 10.90 -0.78
C VAL A 257 -22.94 11.49 0.28
N MET A 258 -23.46 11.87 1.46
CA MET A 258 -22.64 12.46 2.52
C MET A 258 -21.47 11.60 2.92
N ASP A 259 -21.67 10.28 3.09
CA ASP A 259 -20.60 9.35 3.48
C ASP A 259 -19.47 9.37 2.44
N ALA A 260 -19.79 9.38 1.15
CA ALA A 260 -18.80 9.45 0.08
C ALA A 260 -18.01 10.77 0.07
N ILE A 261 -18.63 11.88 0.48
CA ILE A 261 -17.95 13.17 0.65
C ILE A 261 -16.99 13.12 1.85
N ILE A 262 -17.44 12.58 2.99
CA ILE A 262 -16.62 12.43 4.20
C ILE A 262 -15.45 11.47 3.95
N ASP A 263 -15.71 10.33 3.33
CA ASP A 263 -14.67 9.32 3.01
C ASP A 263 -13.58 9.89 2.09
N LYS A 264 -13.97 10.81 1.20
CA LYS A 264 -13.05 11.40 0.23
C LYS A 264 -12.30 12.62 0.75
N PHE A 265 -12.96 13.51 1.45
CA PHE A 265 -12.42 14.82 1.83
C PHE A 265 -12.20 14.97 3.35
N GLY A 266 -12.60 13.98 4.13
CA GLY A 266 -12.49 13.99 5.59
C GLY A 266 -13.72 14.63 6.28
N LYS A 267 -13.80 14.44 7.59
CA LYS A 267 -14.90 14.96 8.42
C LYS A 267 -14.89 16.48 8.54
N ASP A 268 -13.74 17.11 8.30
CA ASP A 268 -13.56 18.56 8.40
C ASP A 268 -13.97 19.32 7.12
N VAL A 269 -14.51 18.62 6.13
CA VAL A 269 -15.02 19.24 4.91
C VAL A 269 -16.10 20.27 5.23
N HIS A 270 -15.97 21.48 4.66
CA HIS A 270 -16.95 22.54 4.91
C HIS A 270 -18.26 22.26 4.20
N VAL A 271 -19.32 22.03 4.96
CA VAL A 271 -20.65 21.67 4.48
C VAL A 271 -21.67 22.70 4.92
N LEU A 272 -22.54 23.10 3.99
CA LEU A 272 -23.66 24.03 4.21
C LEU A 272 -24.97 23.37 3.76
N ALA A 273 -26.05 23.58 4.49
CA ALA A 273 -27.37 23.16 4.03
C ALA A 273 -27.72 23.92 2.72
N ASN A 274 -28.28 23.20 1.74
CA ASN A 274 -28.78 23.78 0.51
C ASN A 274 -30.33 23.80 0.48
N ASP A 275 -30.93 22.64 0.63
CA ASP A 275 -32.37 22.45 0.77
C ASP A 275 -32.66 21.18 1.59
N MET A 276 -33.92 20.72 1.66
CA MET A 276 -34.31 19.53 2.43
C MET A 276 -33.69 18.22 1.93
N LYS A 277 -33.22 18.16 0.68
CA LYS A 277 -32.72 16.95 0.02
C LYS A 277 -31.25 17.04 -0.39
N SER A 278 -30.63 18.21 -0.22
CA SER A 278 -29.29 18.47 -0.69
C SER A 278 -28.49 19.39 0.25
N PHE A 279 -27.17 19.27 0.17
CA PHE A 279 -26.20 20.12 0.86
C PHE A 279 -25.15 20.64 -0.14
N ARG A 280 -24.42 21.67 0.27
CA ARG A 280 -23.27 22.20 -0.45
C ARG A 280 -22.01 21.81 0.26
N ALA A 281 -21.03 21.28 -0.49
CA ALA A 281 -19.69 21.00 0.02
C ALA A 281 -18.68 21.91 -0.67
N ILE A 282 -17.83 22.57 0.12
CA ILE A 282 -16.73 23.39 -0.38
C ILE A 282 -15.45 22.60 -0.19
N ILE A 283 -14.84 22.22 -1.30
CA ILE A 283 -13.63 21.37 -1.33
C ILE A 283 -12.48 22.09 -2.03
N GLU A 284 -11.27 21.74 -1.67
CA GLU A 284 -10.07 22.15 -2.39
C GLU A 284 -9.41 20.93 -3.00
N THR A 285 -9.34 20.86 -4.34
CA THR A 285 -8.84 19.67 -5.04
C THR A 285 -8.16 20.01 -6.36
N SER A 286 -7.35 19.05 -6.85
CA SER A 286 -6.79 19.12 -8.20
C SER A 286 -7.83 18.72 -9.23
N VAL A 287 -8.11 19.63 -10.16
CA VAL A 287 -9.10 19.44 -11.23
C VAL A 287 -8.47 18.66 -12.37
N GLY A 288 -9.20 17.68 -12.88
CA GLY A 288 -8.78 16.86 -14.02
C GLY A 288 -9.69 15.66 -14.25
N SER A 289 -9.36 14.85 -15.24
CA SER A 289 -10.20 13.72 -15.68
C SER A 289 -10.60 12.75 -14.55
N VAL A 290 -9.73 12.53 -13.57
CA VAL A 290 -10.02 11.63 -12.45
C VAL A 290 -11.05 12.24 -11.50
N PHE A 291 -10.97 13.55 -11.23
CA PHE A 291 -11.97 14.26 -10.45
C PHE A 291 -13.33 14.24 -11.19
N TYR A 292 -13.34 14.54 -12.49
CA TYR A 292 -14.56 14.50 -13.29
C TYR A 292 -15.18 13.10 -13.37
N SER A 293 -14.36 12.06 -13.50
CA SER A 293 -14.86 10.68 -13.46
C SER A 293 -15.49 10.31 -12.12
N TRP A 294 -14.94 10.82 -11.01
CA TRP A 294 -15.50 10.62 -9.69
C TRP A 294 -16.86 11.32 -9.55
N ILE A 295 -16.98 12.59 -9.99
CA ILE A 295 -18.27 13.31 -10.05
C ILE A 295 -19.28 12.55 -10.90
N PHE A 296 -18.87 12.11 -12.11
CA PHE A 296 -19.73 11.37 -13.03
C PHE A 296 -20.29 10.08 -12.42
N GLY A 297 -19.52 9.39 -11.60
CA GLY A 297 -19.90 8.15 -10.92
C GLY A 297 -21.13 8.27 -10.02
N PHE A 298 -21.49 9.49 -9.60
CA PHE A 298 -22.69 9.75 -8.80
C PHE A 298 -23.97 9.91 -9.63
N GLY A 299 -23.90 9.89 -10.96
CA GLY A 299 -25.08 9.93 -11.82
C GLY A 299 -25.93 11.18 -11.61
N GLY A 300 -25.30 12.34 -11.39
CA GLY A 300 -25.98 13.62 -11.18
C GLY A 300 -26.34 13.95 -9.73
N ARG A 301 -26.09 13.07 -8.77
CA ARG A 301 -26.30 13.33 -7.32
C ARG A 301 -25.23 14.24 -6.72
N VAL A 302 -24.12 14.43 -7.40
CA VAL A 302 -23.09 15.42 -7.11
C VAL A 302 -22.90 16.29 -8.34
N VAL A 303 -23.06 17.61 -8.20
CA VAL A 303 -23.00 18.57 -9.27
C VAL A 303 -21.99 19.67 -8.94
N ILE A 304 -21.16 20.05 -9.91
CA ILE A 304 -20.24 21.19 -9.78
C ILE A 304 -21.04 22.46 -9.89
N LYS A 305 -21.08 23.30 -8.85
CA LYS A 305 -21.75 24.59 -8.84
C LYS A 305 -20.81 25.71 -9.28
N SER A 306 -19.58 25.70 -8.76
CA SER A 306 -18.55 26.70 -9.10
C SER A 306 -17.15 26.09 -8.92
N PRO A 307 -16.10 26.64 -9.57
CA PRO A 307 -16.12 27.75 -10.49
C PRO A 307 -16.63 27.35 -11.89
N GLU A 308 -17.05 28.33 -12.69
CA GLU A 308 -17.73 28.13 -13.99
C GLU A 308 -16.83 27.41 -15.01
N ASP A 309 -15.54 27.76 -15.08
CA ASP A 309 -14.59 27.12 -15.97
C ASP A 309 -14.43 25.59 -15.70
N VAL A 310 -14.51 25.15 -14.46
CA VAL A 310 -14.48 23.73 -14.08
C VAL A 310 -15.79 23.03 -14.48
N LYS A 311 -16.91 23.72 -14.30
CA LYS A 311 -18.23 23.23 -14.69
C LYS A 311 -18.34 23.09 -16.20
N ASP A 312 -17.85 24.08 -16.97
CA ASP A 312 -17.83 24.05 -18.42
C ASP A 312 -16.95 22.93 -18.97
N GLU A 313 -15.74 22.73 -18.40
CA GLU A 313 -14.86 21.64 -18.80
C GLU A 313 -15.51 20.27 -18.55
N TYR A 314 -16.14 20.08 -17.38
CA TYR A 314 -16.88 18.87 -17.05
C TYR A 314 -18.05 18.63 -18.00
N SER A 315 -18.85 19.69 -18.25
CA SER A 315 -20.00 19.63 -19.15
C SER A 315 -19.56 19.27 -20.56
N GLY A 316 -18.48 19.87 -21.05
CA GLY A 316 -17.88 19.52 -22.34
C GLY A 316 -17.45 18.07 -22.45
N MET A 317 -16.85 17.52 -21.38
CA MET A 317 -16.46 16.12 -21.31
C MET A 317 -17.69 15.19 -21.38
N VAL A 318 -18.75 15.50 -20.62
CA VAL A 318 -20.00 14.71 -20.62
C VAL A 318 -20.68 14.76 -21.98
N LEU A 319 -20.78 15.94 -22.59
CA LEU A 319 -21.35 16.11 -23.93
C LEU A 319 -20.58 15.34 -25.00
N ASN A 320 -19.25 15.36 -24.95
CA ASN A 320 -18.42 14.60 -25.89
C ASN A 320 -18.62 13.08 -25.72
N ALA A 321 -18.74 12.59 -24.48
CA ALA A 321 -19.07 11.19 -24.21
C ALA A 321 -20.47 10.82 -24.74
N ALA A 322 -21.46 11.67 -24.53
CA ALA A 322 -22.83 11.46 -25.04
C ALA A 322 -22.89 11.46 -26.59
N LYS A 323 -22.17 12.38 -27.25
CA LYS A 323 -22.02 12.40 -28.71
C LYS A 323 -21.37 11.11 -29.22
N SER A 324 -20.31 10.62 -28.57
CA SER A 324 -19.65 9.39 -28.98
C SER A 324 -20.57 8.14 -28.87
N LEU A 325 -21.56 8.20 -27.99
CA LEU A 325 -22.61 7.17 -27.85
C LEU A 325 -23.81 7.39 -28.80
N ARG A 326 -23.75 8.41 -29.68
CA ARG A 326 -24.85 8.78 -30.63
C ARG A 326 -26.18 9.08 -29.95
N LEU A 327 -26.18 9.50 -28.69
CA LEU A 327 -27.39 9.77 -27.92
C LEU A 327 -28.15 11.02 -28.41
N PHE A 328 -27.56 11.85 -29.31
CA PHE A 328 -28.15 13.09 -29.83
C PHE A 328 -28.32 13.10 -31.35
N GLU A 329 -28.22 11.96 -32.06
CA GLU A 329 -28.44 11.86 -33.52
C GLU A 329 -29.95 11.71 -33.91
N CYS A 330 -30.86 11.70 -32.94
CA CYS A 330 -32.31 11.61 -33.22
C CYS A 330 -33.04 12.96 -33.15
N GLY A 331 -32.56 13.99 -33.89
CA GLY A 331 -33.18 15.31 -33.85
C GLY A 331 -33.22 16.13 -35.14
N GLU A 332 -32.62 15.63 -36.25
CA GLU A 332 -32.59 16.39 -37.51
C GLU A 332 -33.12 15.60 -38.71
N SER A 333 -34.28 14.97 -38.58
CA SER A 333 -34.95 14.38 -39.74
C SER A 333 -36.47 14.47 -39.58
N GLU A 334 -37.00 15.69 -39.47
CA GLU A 334 -38.40 16.02 -39.84
C GLU A 334 -38.52 17.51 -40.12
N ASN A 335 -38.04 17.95 -41.28
CA ASN A 335 -38.58 19.12 -41.99
C ASN A 335 -37.99 19.20 -43.41
N GLN A 336 -38.32 18.20 -44.22
CA GLN A 336 -38.36 18.35 -45.67
C GLN A 336 -39.48 17.48 -46.19
N THR A 337 -40.67 18.05 -46.31
CA THR A 337 -41.63 17.87 -47.41
C THR A 337 -42.93 18.58 -47.01
N VAL A 338 -43.23 19.65 -47.62
CA VAL A 338 -44.24 19.94 -48.65
C VAL A 338 -44.12 21.46 -49.02
#